data_12939a0f1aeb622df1b578306b670e6f
#
_entry.id   12939a0f1aeb622df1b578306b670e6f
#
_cell.length_a   1.000
_cell.length_b   1.000
_cell.length_c   1.000
_cell.angle_alpha   90.00
_cell.angle_beta   90.00
_cell.angle_gamma   90.00
#
_symmetry.space_group_name_H-M   'P 1'
#
loop_
_entity.id
_entity.type
_entity.pdbx_description
1 polymer ?
#
loop_
_entity_poly.entity_id
_entity_poly.type
_entity_poly.pdbx_seq_one_letter_code
_entity_poly.pdbx_strand_id
1 'polypeptide(L)'
;MYKYETHLHTSEGSTCASSSGAEMARAHKAAGYDGIFVTDHFFNSSTTVPKDLPWEKRIDLYCKGYENALEEGRKIGLDVFFGVEWTINGADFLIYNKDKAWLKDNEHLLMEADERELFNEVRKTGGFIVHAHPFREASYIPHISLYPHDVDAVEVINTRNSDPLFGGNDCYNDRAKAYAAMYGLPETGGSDTHNTEQIVNGGILVPERINEPADYLRQIKTGSVIPLEGSFKK
;
A
#
# COMPACT_ATOMS: atom_id res chain seq x y z
N MET A 1 -7.16 -12.09 16.88
CA MET A 1 -7.02 -11.46 15.54
C MET A 1 -6.16 -10.24 15.71
N TYR A 2 -5.28 -10.00 14.77
CA TYR A 2 -4.40 -8.83 14.70
C TYR A 2 -4.88 -7.91 13.59
N LYS A 3 -4.77 -6.59 13.78
CA LYS A 3 -5.28 -5.58 12.87
C LYS A 3 -4.14 -4.78 12.25
N TYR A 4 -4.07 -4.75 10.94
CA TYR A 4 -3.03 -4.03 10.21
C TYR A 4 -3.63 -3.09 9.16
N GLU A 5 -3.02 -1.89 9.04
CA GLU A 5 -3.20 -1.04 7.86
C GLU A 5 -2.14 -1.42 6.82
N THR A 6 -2.57 -1.69 5.62
CA THR A 6 -1.69 -2.17 4.55
C THR A 6 -1.40 -1.15 3.46
N HIS A 7 -2.14 -0.04 3.43
CA HIS A 7 -2.02 0.98 2.40
C HIS A 7 -2.17 2.37 3.01
N LEU A 8 -1.06 3.05 3.27
CA LEU A 8 -1.05 4.42 3.79
C LEU A 8 0.11 5.25 3.24
N HIS A 9 -0.08 6.55 3.24
CA HIS A 9 0.86 7.55 2.75
C HIS A 9 1.31 8.50 3.85
N THR A 10 2.51 9.06 3.67
CA THR A 10 3.11 10.01 4.60
C THR A 10 3.47 11.32 3.89
N SER A 11 3.46 12.43 4.61
CA SER A 11 3.84 13.75 4.07
C SER A 11 5.30 13.83 3.65
N GLU A 12 6.14 12.91 4.13
CA GLU A 12 7.54 12.81 3.72
C GLU A 12 7.70 12.19 2.32
N GLY A 13 6.85 11.22 1.95
CA GLY A 13 6.97 10.45 0.70
C GLY A 13 6.00 10.86 -0.40
N SER A 14 4.78 11.29 -0.04
CA SER A 14 3.66 11.52 -0.96
C SER A 14 3.14 12.96 -0.91
N THR A 15 3.06 13.66 -2.05
CA THR A 15 2.61 15.06 -2.10
C THR A 15 1.14 15.25 -1.73
N CYS A 16 0.34 14.21 -1.82
CA CYS A 16 -1.09 14.19 -1.46
C CYS A 16 -1.34 13.89 0.02
N ALA A 17 -0.31 13.49 0.79
CA ALA A 17 -0.43 13.24 2.21
C ALA A 17 -0.08 14.49 3.05
N SER A 18 -0.72 14.63 4.21
CA SER A 18 -0.54 15.78 5.10
C SER A 18 -0.11 15.43 6.52
N SER A 19 -0.07 14.14 6.88
CA SER A 19 0.45 13.68 8.16
C SER A 19 1.77 12.95 8.00
N SER A 20 2.71 13.20 8.91
CA SER A 20 4.01 12.53 8.91
C SER A 20 3.91 11.05 9.28
N GLY A 21 4.93 10.25 8.93
CA GLY A 21 4.99 8.85 9.31
C GLY A 21 4.85 8.63 10.82
N ALA A 22 5.46 9.49 11.64
CA ALA A 22 5.33 9.41 13.09
C ALA A 22 3.91 9.73 13.59
N GLU A 23 3.21 10.69 12.99
CA GLU A 23 1.81 10.99 13.31
C GLU A 23 0.89 9.84 12.91
N MET A 24 1.10 9.28 11.72
CA MET A 24 0.34 8.11 11.24
C MET A 24 0.53 6.91 12.18
N ALA A 25 1.75 6.63 12.64
CA ALA A 25 2.00 5.56 13.60
C ALA A 25 1.24 5.76 14.92
N ARG A 26 1.29 6.98 15.52
CA ARG A 26 0.54 7.28 16.74
C ARG A 26 -0.96 7.13 16.57
N ALA A 27 -1.49 7.66 15.48
CA ALA A 27 -2.93 7.67 15.23
C ALA A 27 -3.47 6.24 14.98
N HIS A 28 -2.77 5.40 14.22
CA HIS A 28 -3.15 4.00 14.03
C HIS A 28 -3.06 3.20 15.33
N LYS A 29 -2.01 3.42 16.15
CA LYS A 29 -1.92 2.79 17.47
C LYS A 29 -3.10 3.18 18.36
N ALA A 30 -3.47 4.47 18.40
CA ALA A 30 -4.61 4.95 19.16
C ALA A 30 -5.95 4.39 18.64
N ALA A 31 -6.04 4.08 17.35
CA ALA A 31 -7.19 3.42 16.71
C ALA A 31 -7.20 1.88 16.86
N GLY A 32 -6.27 1.33 17.64
CA GLY A 32 -6.23 -0.10 17.99
C GLY A 32 -5.61 -1.00 16.91
N TYR A 33 -4.75 -0.46 16.05
CA TYR A 33 -3.98 -1.28 15.12
C TYR A 33 -2.76 -1.92 15.82
N ASP A 34 -2.43 -3.14 15.40
CA ASP A 34 -1.22 -3.84 15.81
C ASP A 34 -0.02 -3.42 14.96
N GLY A 35 -0.25 -3.04 13.69
CA GLY A 35 0.80 -2.53 12.82
C GLY A 35 0.28 -1.83 11.56
N ILE A 36 1.25 -1.25 10.84
CA ILE A 36 1.04 -0.51 9.59
C ILE A 36 2.10 -0.85 8.55
N PHE A 37 1.72 -0.79 7.27
CA PHE A 37 2.64 -0.78 6.14
C PHE A 37 2.64 0.63 5.54
N VAL A 38 3.80 1.27 5.48
CA VAL A 38 3.98 2.57 4.82
C VAL A 38 4.27 2.32 3.35
N THR A 39 3.38 2.80 2.49
CA THR A 39 3.37 2.52 1.04
C THR A 39 3.31 3.82 0.23
N ASP A 40 4.20 4.75 0.50
CA ASP A 40 4.25 6.04 -0.21
C ASP A 40 4.32 5.87 -1.73
N HIS A 41 3.81 6.86 -2.46
CA HIS A 41 3.89 6.92 -3.91
C HIS A 41 5.33 6.95 -4.40
N PHE A 42 5.66 6.04 -5.32
CA PHE A 42 6.97 5.99 -5.92
C PHE A 42 7.20 7.10 -6.97
N PHE A 43 8.39 7.15 -7.56
CA PHE A 43 8.87 8.25 -8.42
C PHE A 43 8.11 8.43 -9.74
N ASN A 44 7.30 7.48 -10.11
CA ASN A 44 6.40 7.51 -11.26
C ASN A 44 4.98 8.02 -10.93
N SER A 45 4.75 8.47 -9.70
CA SER A 45 3.48 9.04 -9.23
C SER A 45 3.70 10.31 -8.37
N SER A 46 2.80 10.57 -7.44
CA SER A 46 2.71 11.79 -6.61
C SER A 46 3.73 11.83 -5.45
N THR A 47 5.00 11.64 -5.76
CA THR A 47 6.09 11.69 -4.78
C THR A 47 6.51 13.11 -4.41
N THR A 48 7.00 13.30 -3.17
CA THR A 48 7.64 14.55 -2.71
C THR A 48 9.11 14.65 -3.12
N VAL A 49 9.70 13.53 -3.57
CA VAL A 49 11.15 13.44 -3.79
C VAL A 49 11.55 14.16 -5.09
N PRO A 50 12.48 15.13 -5.04
CA PRO A 50 12.96 15.82 -6.24
C PRO A 50 13.59 14.87 -7.25
N LYS A 51 13.30 15.13 -8.56
CA LYS A 51 13.74 14.25 -9.66
C LYS A 51 15.22 14.44 -10.04
N ASP A 52 15.79 15.59 -9.72
CA ASP A 52 17.14 16.02 -10.10
C ASP A 52 18.24 15.57 -9.13
N LEU A 53 17.88 14.83 -8.09
CA LEU A 53 18.82 14.27 -7.14
C LEU A 53 19.41 12.93 -7.62
N PRO A 54 20.65 12.58 -7.24
CA PRO A 54 21.20 11.25 -7.45
C PRO A 54 20.31 10.16 -6.87
N TRP A 55 20.23 9.00 -7.54
CA TRP A 55 19.35 7.88 -7.17
C TRP A 55 19.41 7.52 -5.68
N GLU A 56 20.61 7.31 -5.16
CA GLU A 56 20.85 7.01 -3.73
C GLU A 56 20.17 8.00 -2.79
N LYS A 57 20.25 9.30 -3.12
CA LYS A 57 19.64 10.37 -2.36
C LYS A 57 18.12 10.36 -2.47
N ARG A 58 17.60 10.05 -3.65
CA ARG A 58 16.16 9.93 -3.88
C ARG A 58 15.58 8.82 -3.01
N ILE A 59 16.22 7.64 -2.99
CA ILE A 59 15.80 6.53 -2.13
C ILE A 59 15.94 6.88 -0.64
N ASP A 60 17.01 7.58 -0.24
CA ASP A 60 17.15 8.02 1.15
C ASP A 60 16.02 8.95 1.61
N LEU A 61 15.57 9.85 0.75
CA LEU A 61 14.43 10.74 1.04
C LEU A 61 13.10 9.99 1.02
N TYR A 62 12.91 9.11 0.03
CA TYR A 62 11.70 8.32 -0.12
C TYR A 62 11.39 7.46 1.12
N CYS A 63 12.41 6.87 1.71
CA CYS A 63 12.24 6.03 2.90
C CYS A 63 12.00 6.81 4.21
N LYS A 64 12.02 8.16 4.21
CA LYS A 64 11.92 8.95 5.43
C LYS A 64 10.60 8.77 6.17
N GLY A 65 9.48 8.70 5.46
CA GLY A 65 8.17 8.48 6.06
C GLY A 65 8.13 7.15 6.83
N TYR A 66 8.58 6.08 6.18
CA TYR A 66 8.73 4.79 6.83
C TYR A 66 9.69 4.81 8.02
N GLU A 67 10.88 5.40 7.86
CA GLU A 67 11.90 5.48 8.93
C GLU A 67 11.35 6.21 10.16
N ASN A 68 10.63 7.33 9.97
CA ASN A 68 10.00 8.10 11.03
C ASN A 68 8.85 7.32 11.71
N ALA A 69 8.02 6.64 10.91
CA ALA A 69 6.97 5.76 11.43
C ALA A 69 7.57 4.59 12.24
N LEU A 70 8.63 3.97 11.76
CA LEU A 70 9.32 2.85 12.43
C LEU A 70 9.95 3.28 13.76
N GLU A 71 10.60 4.44 13.79
CA GLU A 71 11.18 4.98 15.02
C GLU A 71 10.10 5.23 16.08
N GLU A 72 8.99 5.83 15.67
CA GLU A 72 7.86 6.07 16.57
C GLU A 72 7.16 4.77 16.97
N GLY A 73 6.93 3.85 16.02
CA GLY A 73 6.33 2.56 16.28
C GLY A 73 7.06 1.74 17.35
N ARG A 74 8.40 1.77 17.33
CA ARG A 74 9.23 1.14 18.38
C ARG A 74 8.98 1.71 19.77
N LYS A 75 8.71 3.01 19.88
CA LYS A 75 8.44 3.67 21.18
C LYS A 75 7.07 3.31 21.75
N ILE A 76 6.08 3.13 20.87
CA ILE A 76 4.67 2.94 21.26
C ILE A 76 4.17 1.48 21.13
N GLY A 77 5.04 0.56 20.68
CA GLY A 77 4.69 -0.85 20.49
C GLY A 77 3.72 -1.07 19.33
N LEU A 78 3.97 -0.41 18.18
CA LEU A 78 3.29 -0.63 16.91
C LEU A 78 4.27 -1.27 15.93
N ASP A 79 3.85 -2.34 15.25
CA ASP A 79 4.64 -2.93 14.16
C ASP A 79 4.61 -2.00 12.95
N VAL A 80 5.76 -1.75 12.33
CA VAL A 80 5.83 -0.88 11.15
C VAL A 80 6.65 -1.57 10.06
N PHE A 81 6.04 -1.72 8.89
CA PHE A 81 6.63 -2.39 7.74
C PHE A 81 6.74 -1.43 6.56
N PHE A 82 7.68 -1.72 5.68
CA PHE A 82 7.92 -0.97 4.46
C PHE A 82 7.19 -1.60 3.29
N GLY A 83 6.59 -0.76 2.45
CA GLY A 83 6.08 -1.07 1.14
C GLY A 83 6.27 0.09 0.18
N VAL A 84 5.85 -0.09 -1.05
CA VAL A 84 5.93 0.91 -2.12
C VAL A 84 4.62 0.90 -2.88
N GLU A 85 4.02 2.06 -3.15
CA GLU A 85 2.99 2.16 -4.17
C GLU A 85 3.60 2.60 -5.49
N TRP A 86 3.63 1.67 -6.45
CA TRP A 86 4.22 1.84 -7.77
C TRP A 86 3.12 1.93 -8.83
N THR A 87 3.19 2.94 -9.70
CA THR A 87 2.13 3.28 -10.68
C THR A 87 2.60 3.03 -12.10
N ILE A 88 1.77 2.40 -12.93
CA ILE A 88 1.95 2.32 -14.38
C ILE A 88 0.60 2.37 -15.11
N ASN A 89 0.51 3.16 -16.17
CA ASN A 89 -0.68 3.25 -17.02
C ASN A 89 -1.98 3.53 -16.25
N GLY A 90 -1.89 4.24 -15.11
CA GLY A 90 -3.03 4.55 -14.25
C GLY A 90 -3.46 3.41 -13.32
N ALA A 91 -2.74 2.31 -13.30
CA ALA A 91 -2.90 1.25 -12.29
C ALA A 91 -1.83 1.39 -11.21
N ASP A 92 -2.21 1.13 -9.97
CA ASP A 92 -1.34 1.21 -8.81
C ASP A 92 -1.11 -0.18 -8.20
N PHE A 93 0.12 -0.43 -7.77
CA PHE A 93 0.55 -1.71 -7.22
C PHE A 93 1.30 -1.51 -5.91
N LEU A 94 0.86 -2.22 -4.88
CA LEU A 94 1.57 -2.26 -3.61
C LEU A 94 2.61 -3.38 -3.67
N ILE A 95 3.87 -2.98 -3.57
CA ILE A 95 5.02 -3.89 -3.56
C ILE A 95 5.52 -4.03 -2.13
N TYR A 96 5.55 -5.25 -1.64
CA TYR A 96 5.96 -5.55 -0.27
C TYR A 96 7.16 -6.49 -0.21
N ASN A 97 7.74 -6.59 0.98
CA ASN A 97 8.91 -7.41 1.28
C ASN A 97 10.14 -7.02 0.44
N LYS A 98 10.29 -5.72 0.23
CA LYS A 98 11.50 -5.09 -0.27
C LYS A 98 12.00 -4.10 0.76
N ASP A 99 13.27 -3.81 0.72
CA ASP A 99 13.91 -2.85 1.61
C ASP A 99 14.60 -1.72 0.84
N LYS A 100 15.11 -0.77 1.58
CA LYS A 100 15.85 0.37 1.05
C LYS A 100 17.07 -0.03 0.21
N ALA A 101 17.76 -1.11 0.60
CA ALA A 101 18.94 -1.59 -0.14
C ALA A 101 18.51 -2.14 -1.50
N TRP A 102 17.47 -2.97 -1.53
CA TRP A 102 16.91 -3.46 -2.79
C TRP A 102 16.48 -2.33 -3.73
N LEU A 103 15.83 -1.27 -3.21
CA LEU A 103 15.48 -0.11 -4.05
C LEU A 103 16.70 0.58 -4.64
N LYS A 104 17.79 0.74 -3.86
CA LYS A 104 19.02 1.36 -4.32
C LYS A 104 19.69 0.57 -5.44
N ASP A 105 19.67 -0.75 -5.34
CA ASP A 105 20.35 -1.66 -6.28
C ASP A 105 19.55 -1.88 -7.59
N ASN A 106 18.28 -1.41 -7.67
CA ASN A 106 17.35 -1.74 -8.77
C ASN A 106 16.77 -0.51 -9.50
N GLU A 107 17.57 0.56 -9.70
CA GLU A 107 17.12 1.79 -10.38
C GLU A 107 16.49 1.51 -11.75
N HIS A 108 17.23 0.78 -12.62
CA HIS A 108 16.76 0.48 -13.97
C HIS A 108 15.44 -0.30 -13.96
N LEU A 109 15.32 -1.27 -13.07
CA LEU A 109 14.13 -2.10 -12.94
C LEU A 109 12.90 -1.28 -12.51
N LEU A 110 13.08 -0.33 -11.59
CA LEU A 110 12.01 0.48 -11.02
C LEU A 110 11.58 1.64 -11.94
N MET A 111 12.46 2.10 -12.83
CA MET A 111 12.25 3.31 -13.63
C MET A 111 12.06 3.05 -15.12
N GLU A 112 12.59 1.97 -15.66
CA GLU A 112 12.70 1.75 -17.11
C GLU A 112 12.13 0.41 -17.59
N ALA A 113 12.09 -0.62 -16.71
CA ALA A 113 11.56 -1.93 -17.08
C ALA A 113 10.04 -1.91 -17.25
N ASP A 114 9.51 -2.89 -17.98
CA ASP A 114 8.07 -3.11 -18.02
C ASP A 114 7.56 -3.74 -16.71
N GLU A 115 6.26 -3.69 -16.49
CA GLU A 115 5.63 -4.18 -15.26
C GLU A 115 5.88 -5.67 -15.02
N ARG A 116 5.97 -6.49 -16.05
CA ARG A 116 6.19 -7.94 -15.92
C ARG A 116 7.62 -8.25 -15.50
N GLU A 117 8.58 -7.53 -16.05
CA GLU A 117 9.98 -7.66 -15.65
C GLU A 117 10.15 -7.27 -14.18
N LEU A 118 9.58 -6.14 -13.77
CA LEU A 118 9.58 -5.70 -12.37
C LEU A 118 8.93 -6.73 -11.46
N PHE A 119 7.72 -7.19 -11.78
CA PHE A 119 6.98 -8.12 -10.92
C PHE A 119 7.66 -9.49 -10.81
N ASN A 120 8.27 -9.96 -11.89
CA ASN A 120 9.05 -11.19 -11.87
C ASN A 120 10.27 -11.08 -10.95
N GLU A 121 11.02 -9.98 -11.01
CA GLU A 121 12.18 -9.79 -10.16
C GLU A 121 11.79 -9.54 -8.69
N VAL A 122 10.70 -8.81 -8.44
CA VAL A 122 10.13 -8.66 -7.10
C VAL A 122 9.84 -10.03 -6.47
N ARG A 123 9.16 -10.93 -7.20
CA ARG A 123 8.83 -12.28 -6.69
C ARG A 123 10.05 -13.17 -6.54
N LYS A 124 10.95 -13.18 -7.52
CA LYS A 124 12.18 -13.97 -7.50
C LYS A 124 13.05 -13.66 -6.28
N THR A 125 13.00 -12.43 -5.83
CA THR A 125 13.74 -11.95 -4.65
C THR A 125 12.88 -11.94 -3.37
N GLY A 126 11.74 -12.66 -3.37
CA GLY A 126 10.90 -12.92 -2.19
C GLY A 126 9.86 -11.85 -1.87
N GLY A 127 9.70 -10.83 -2.72
CA GLY A 127 8.62 -9.85 -2.59
C GLY A 127 7.29 -10.34 -3.18
N PHE A 128 6.25 -9.53 -3.06
CA PHE A 128 4.93 -9.80 -3.64
C PHE A 128 4.21 -8.52 -4.02
N ILE A 129 3.20 -8.65 -4.88
CA ILE A 129 2.50 -7.54 -5.51
C ILE A 129 1.01 -7.64 -5.23
N VAL A 130 0.41 -6.56 -4.74
CA VAL A 130 -1.04 -6.41 -4.59
C VAL A 130 -1.52 -5.35 -5.58
N HIS A 131 -2.57 -5.64 -6.37
CA HIS A 131 -3.22 -4.66 -7.22
C HIS A 131 -4.09 -3.74 -6.34
N ALA A 132 -3.67 -2.51 -6.18
CA ALA A 132 -4.36 -1.51 -5.37
C ALA A 132 -5.61 -0.99 -6.10
N HIS A 133 -6.72 -0.84 -5.40
CA HIS A 133 -7.98 -0.22 -5.86
C HIS A 133 -8.23 -0.29 -7.40
N PRO A 134 -8.26 -1.50 -8.01
CA PRO A 134 -8.12 -1.71 -9.47
C PRO A 134 -9.25 -1.10 -10.31
N PHE A 135 -10.35 -0.70 -9.72
CA PHE A 135 -11.51 -0.11 -10.41
C PHE A 135 -11.78 1.35 -10.05
N ARG A 136 -10.83 2.01 -9.35
CA ARG A 136 -10.96 3.45 -9.10
C ARG A 136 -10.96 4.22 -10.41
N GLU A 137 -11.93 5.12 -10.56
CA GLU A 137 -12.02 6.03 -11.68
C GLU A 137 -11.70 7.45 -11.19
N ALA A 138 -10.78 8.12 -11.86
CA ALA A 138 -10.40 9.49 -11.59
C ALA A 138 -9.95 10.16 -12.88
N SER A 139 -9.96 11.50 -12.92
CA SER A 139 -9.61 12.26 -14.14
C SER A 139 -8.19 12.02 -14.65
N TYR A 140 -7.29 11.55 -13.80
CA TYR A 140 -5.90 11.22 -14.14
C TYR A 140 -5.71 9.74 -14.52
N ILE A 141 -6.73 8.89 -14.38
CA ILE A 141 -6.70 7.49 -14.78
C ILE A 141 -7.30 7.37 -16.18
N PRO A 142 -6.50 7.11 -17.23
CA PRO A 142 -6.99 7.14 -18.60
C PRO A 142 -7.92 5.97 -18.94
N HIS A 143 -7.71 4.81 -18.31
CA HIS A 143 -8.51 3.60 -18.47
C HIS A 143 -8.22 2.62 -17.34
N ILE A 144 -9.15 1.73 -17.05
CA ILE A 144 -8.97 0.63 -16.11
C ILE A 144 -8.07 -0.43 -16.76
N SER A 145 -6.95 -0.73 -16.12
CA SER A 145 -6.00 -1.77 -16.53
C SER A 145 -5.99 -2.89 -15.50
N LEU A 146 -6.20 -4.14 -15.92
CA LEU A 146 -6.29 -5.29 -15.04
C LEU A 146 -5.16 -6.29 -15.29
N TYR A 147 -4.61 -6.85 -14.22
CA TYR A 147 -3.42 -7.70 -14.23
C TYR A 147 -3.64 -9.03 -13.49
N PRO A 148 -4.67 -9.86 -13.90
CA PRO A 148 -5.07 -11.02 -13.12
C PRO A 148 -4.04 -12.15 -13.06
N HIS A 149 -3.04 -12.13 -13.94
CA HIS A 149 -1.99 -13.15 -14.00
C HIS A 149 -0.64 -12.64 -13.48
N ASP A 150 -0.57 -11.35 -13.14
CA ASP A 150 0.67 -10.68 -12.82
C ASP A 150 0.72 -10.18 -11.36
N VAL A 151 -0.33 -10.41 -10.57
CA VAL A 151 -0.39 -9.99 -9.15
C VAL A 151 -0.63 -11.18 -8.21
N ASP A 152 -0.24 -11.02 -6.95
CA ASP A 152 -0.37 -12.06 -5.92
C ASP A 152 -1.67 -11.95 -5.13
N ALA A 153 -2.28 -10.74 -5.10
CA ALA A 153 -3.57 -10.46 -4.48
C ALA A 153 -4.20 -9.19 -5.05
N VAL A 154 -5.46 -8.95 -4.68
CA VAL A 154 -6.22 -7.74 -5.04
C VAL A 154 -6.70 -7.04 -3.79
N GLU A 155 -6.51 -5.73 -3.72
CA GLU A 155 -7.14 -4.86 -2.74
C GLU A 155 -8.62 -4.71 -3.09
N VAL A 156 -9.45 -5.63 -2.57
CA VAL A 156 -10.89 -5.66 -2.85
C VAL A 156 -11.68 -4.64 -2.02
N ILE A 157 -11.11 -4.22 -0.90
CA ILE A 157 -11.60 -3.09 -0.10
C ILE A 157 -10.51 -2.04 -0.01
N ASN A 158 -10.78 -0.87 -0.56
CA ASN A 158 -10.04 0.35 -0.29
C ASN A 158 -11.02 1.35 0.31
N THR A 159 -10.80 1.76 1.57
CA THR A 159 -11.80 2.60 2.27
C THR A 159 -11.92 4.00 1.69
N ARG A 160 -10.86 4.52 1.04
CA ARG A 160 -10.90 5.80 0.34
C ARG A 160 -11.92 5.82 -0.81
N ASN A 161 -12.19 4.66 -1.44
CA ASN A 161 -13.23 4.56 -2.46
C ASN A 161 -14.63 4.91 -1.93
N SER A 162 -14.88 4.71 -0.64
CA SER A 162 -16.15 5.02 0.05
C SER A 162 -16.15 6.40 0.71
N ASP A 163 -15.04 7.17 0.63
CA ASP A 163 -14.93 8.49 1.27
C ASP A 163 -15.79 9.53 0.53
N PRO A 164 -16.82 10.12 1.17
CA PRO A 164 -17.66 11.13 0.55
C PRO A 164 -16.90 12.39 0.09
N LEU A 165 -15.76 12.71 0.71
CA LEU A 165 -14.92 13.85 0.34
C LEU A 165 -14.19 13.64 -1.00
N PHE A 166 -14.04 12.37 -1.42
CA PHE A 166 -13.43 11.98 -2.70
C PHE A 166 -14.43 11.43 -3.71
N GLY A 167 -15.72 11.81 -3.55
CA GLY A 167 -16.78 11.39 -4.47
C GLY A 167 -17.26 9.96 -4.27
N GLY A 168 -17.12 9.43 -3.06
CA GLY A 168 -17.34 8.06 -2.61
C GLY A 168 -18.19 7.19 -3.51
N ASN A 169 -17.62 6.09 -3.99
CA ASN A 169 -18.29 5.16 -4.87
C ASN A 169 -17.95 3.72 -4.48
N ASP A 170 -18.82 3.12 -3.67
CA ASP A 170 -18.65 1.74 -3.18
C ASP A 170 -18.59 0.72 -4.32
N CYS A 171 -19.14 1.03 -5.50
CA CYS A 171 -19.12 0.10 -6.63
C CYS A 171 -17.70 -0.26 -7.09
N TYR A 172 -16.68 0.54 -6.79
CA TYR A 172 -15.29 0.20 -7.09
C TYR A 172 -14.82 -1.01 -6.28
N ASN A 173 -15.17 -1.07 -5.00
CA ASN A 173 -14.88 -2.22 -4.13
C ASN A 173 -15.69 -3.46 -4.57
N ASP A 174 -16.96 -3.31 -4.93
CA ASP A 174 -17.77 -4.42 -5.43
C ASP A 174 -17.21 -5.00 -6.74
N ARG A 175 -16.75 -4.14 -7.66
CA ARG A 175 -16.09 -4.55 -8.90
C ARG A 175 -14.75 -5.27 -8.61
N ALA A 176 -13.98 -4.82 -7.63
CA ALA A 176 -12.73 -5.44 -7.22
C ALA A 176 -12.96 -6.83 -6.61
N LYS A 177 -14.00 -6.99 -5.76
CA LYS A 177 -14.43 -8.31 -5.25
C LYS A 177 -14.84 -9.26 -6.38
N ALA A 178 -15.67 -8.78 -7.32
CA ALA A 178 -16.09 -9.58 -8.47
C ALA A 178 -14.89 -10.01 -9.36
N TYR A 179 -13.94 -9.11 -9.56
CA TYR A 179 -12.71 -9.39 -10.29
C TYR A 179 -11.84 -10.44 -9.58
N ALA A 180 -11.60 -10.28 -8.28
CA ALA A 180 -10.85 -11.26 -7.51
C ALA A 180 -11.52 -12.65 -7.58
N ALA A 181 -12.84 -12.73 -7.39
CA ALA A 181 -13.60 -13.99 -7.48
C ALA A 181 -13.54 -14.61 -8.89
N MET A 182 -13.65 -13.80 -9.94
CA MET A 182 -13.61 -14.28 -11.34
C MET A 182 -12.30 -14.97 -11.70
N TYR A 183 -11.18 -14.45 -11.18
CA TYR A 183 -9.84 -14.97 -11.50
C TYR A 183 -9.25 -15.84 -10.38
N GLY A 184 -9.98 -16.05 -9.29
CA GLY A 184 -9.49 -16.83 -8.13
C GLY A 184 -8.30 -16.17 -7.42
N LEU A 185 -8.25 -14.84 -7.43
CA LEU A 185 -7.19 -14.08 -6.78
C LEU A 185 -7.45 -13.95 -5.28
N PRO A 186 -6.42 -14.05 -4.44
CA PRO A 186 -6.53 -13.74 -3.02
C PRO A 186 -6.98 -12.29 -2.79
N GLU A 187 -7.81 -12.10 -1.75
CA GLU A 187 -8.36 -10.81 -1.38
C GLU A 187 -7.58 -10.17 -0.23
N THR A 188 -7.44 -8.86 -0.29
CA THR A 188 -6.92 -8.04 0.81
C THR A 188 -7.64 -6.70 0.86
N GLY A 189 -7.30 -5.86 1.85
CA GLY A 189 -7.88 -4.53 2.01
C GLY A 189 -6.87 -3.52 2.54
N GLY A 190 -7.08 -2.26 2.24
CA GLY A 190 -6.31 -1.12 2.71
C GLY A 190 -7.17 0.13 2.85
N SER A 191 -6.63 1.18 3.46
CA SER A 191 -7.36 2.44 3.59
C SER A 191 -6.99 3.46 2.54
N ASP A 192 -5.75 3.44 2.05
CA ASP A 192 -5.19 4.50 1.22
C ASP A 192 -5.25 5.86 1.97
N THR A 193 -4.87 5.79 3.25
CA THR A 193 -4.96 6.90 4.20
C THR A 193 -3.85 7.91 3.96
N HIS A 194 -4.18 9.19 3.88
CA HIS A 194 -3.24 10.28 3.60
C HIS A 194 -3.08 11.26 4.78
N ASN A 195 -3.89 11.11 5.80
CA ASN A 195 -3.80 11.88 7.05
C ASN A 195 -4.51 11.15 8.19
N THR A 196 -4.27 11.61 9.42
CA THR A 196 -4.79 10.97 10.63
C THR A 196 -6.31 11.03 10.77
N GLU A 197 -6.99 11.95 10.08
CA GLU A 197 -8.45 12.09 10.13
C GLU A 197 -9.17 11.05 9.26
N GLN A 198 -8.44 10.43 8.33
CA GLN A 198 -8.98 9.40 7.42
C GLN A 198 -8.88 7.97 7.97
N ILE A 199 -8.49 7.79 9.22
CA ILE A 199 -8.41 6.47 9.86
C ILE A 199 -9.82 6.01 10.25
N VAL A 200 -10.43 5.22 9.37
CA VAL A 200 -11.86 4.80 9.44
C VAL A 200 -12.05 3.31 9.69
N ASN A 201 -11.08 2.69 10.34
CA ASN A 201 -11.10 1.26 10.67
C ASN A 201 -10.99 0.33 9.44
N GLY A 202 -10.28 0.76 8.40
CA GLY A 202 -9.94 -0.04 7.23
C GLY A 202 -8.74 -0.97 7.45
N GLY A 203 -8.15 -1.47 6.36
CA GLY A 203 -7.05 -2.43 6.39
C GLY A 203 -7.52 -3.88 6.47
N ILE A 204 -6.84 -4.68 7.29
CA ILE A 204 -7.09 -6.12 7.40
C ILE A 204 -7.14 -6.63 8.84
N LEU A 205 -7.84 -7.76 9.04
CA LEU A 205 -7.66 -8.64 10.21
C LEU A 205 -7.00 -9.94 9.78
N VAL A 206 -6.06 -10.41 10.60
CA VAL A 206 -5.35 -11.68 10.39
C VAL A 206 -5.30 -12.48 11.69
N PRO A 207 -5.32 -13.85 11.62
CA PRO A 207 -5.29 -14.70 12.82
C PRO A 207 -3.92 -14.71 13.48
N GLU A 208 -2.83 -14.57 12.74
CA GLU A 208 -1.47 -14.60 13.23
C GLU A 208 -0.82 -13.22 13.14
N ARG A 209 0.04 -12.89 14.12
CA ARG A 209 0.81 -11.64 14.07
C ARG A 209 1.74 -11.64 12.87
N ILE A 210 1.81 -10.50 12.19
CA ILE A 210 2.80 -10.24 11.15
C ILE A 210 4.07 -9.75 11.85
N ASN A 211 5.16 -10.54 11.79
CA ASN A 211 6.45 -10.16 12.34
C ASN A 211 7.39 -9.64 11.23
N GLU A 212 7.14 -10.07 9.99
CA GLU A 212 7.84 -9.63 8.78
C GLU A 212 6.86 -9.65 7.59
N PRO A 213 7.11 -8.91 6.51
CA PRO A 213 6.18 -8.86 5.38
C PRO A 213 5.89 -10.20 4.71
N ALA A 214 6.80 -11.18 4.81
CA ALA A 214 6.59 -12.54 4.31
C ALA A 214 5.44 -13.27 5.05
N ASP A 215 5.20 -12.94 6.33
CA ASP A 215 4.07 -13.49 7.09
C ASP A 215 2.73 -13.02 6.50
N TYR A 216 2.68 -11.77 6.02
CA TYR A 216 1.49 -11.25 5.35
C TYR A 216 1.20 -12.02 4.06
N LEU A 217 2.21 -12.23 3.20
CA LEU A 217 2.06 -13.05 1.99
C LEU A 217 1.58 -14.47 2.31
N ARG A 218 2.12 -15.09 3.38
CA ARG A 218 1.67 -16.43 3.81
C ARG A 218 0.18 -16.42 4.15
N GLN A 219 -0.28 -15.43 4.89
CA GLN A 219 -1.69 -15.34 5.28
C GLN A 219 -2.61 -15.00 4.09
N ILE A 220 -2.15 -14.21 3.13
CA ILE A 220 -2.83 -14.00 1.85
C ILE A 220 -3.02 -15.36 1.13
N LYS A 221 -1.96 -16.12 0.96
CA LYS A 221 -1.98 -17.41 0.23
C LYS A 221 -2.85 -18.47 0.90
N THR A 222 -3.01 -18.42 2.21
CA THR A 222 -3.90 -19.34 2.95
C THR A 222 -5.35 -18.87 3.02
N GLY A 223 -5.68 -17.70 2.46
CA GLY A 223 -7.03 -17.11 2.53
C GLY A 223 -7.43 -16.69 3.95
N SER A 224 -6.44 -16.41 4.82
CA SER A 224 -6.68 -16.07 6.22
C SER A 224 -6.85 -14.57 6.47
N VAL A 225 -6.65 -13.75 5.44
CA VAL A 225 -6.82 -12.30 5.48
C VAL A 225 -8.30 -11.93 5.39
N ILE A 226 -8.78 -11.08 6.27
CA ILE A 226 -10.13 -10.53 6.25
C ILE A 226 -10.04 -9.03 5.97
N PRO A 227 -10.42 -8.56 4.76
CA PRO A 227 -10.49 -7.14 4.45
C PRO A 227 -11.50 -6.42 5.35
N LEU A 228 -11.16 -5.22 5.84
CA LEU A 228 -12.01 -4.39 6.67
C LEU A 228 -12.69 -3.31 5.82
N GLU A 229 -14.01 -3.23 5.91
CA GLU A 229 -14.77 -2.27 5.10
C GLU A 229 -14.61 -0.82 5.57
N GLY A 230 -14.22 -0.61 6.82
CA GLY A 230 -14.15 0.73 7.39
C GLY A 230 -15.51 1.44 7.38
N SER A 231 -15.60 2.61 7.95
CA SER A 231 -16.81 3.45 7.78
C SER A 231 -16.48 4.92 8.02
N PHE A 232 -16.78 5.77 7.06
CA PHE A 232 -16.85 7.21 7.28
C PHE A 232 -18.14 7.52 8.04
N LYS A 233 -18.01 8.16 9.20
CA LYS A 233 -19.20 8.61 9.95
C LYS A 233 -19.93 9.65 9.08
N LYS A 234 -21.19 9.38 8.78
CA LYS A 234 -22.10 10.34 8.14
C LYS A 234 -22.40 11.51 9.06
#